data_b01c3b8877d59b08617d4ad72d5dfdcc
#
_entry.id   b01c3b8877d59b08617d4ad72d5dfdcc
#
_cell.length_a   1.000
_cell.length_b   1.000
_cell.length_c   1.000
_cell.angle_alpha   90.00
_cell.angle_beta   90.00
_cell.angle_gamma   90.00
#
_symmetry.space_group_name_H-M   'P 1'
#
loop_
_entity.id
_entity.type
_entity.pdbx_description
1 polymer ?
#
loop_
_entity_poly.entity_id
_entity_poly.type
_entity_poly.pdbx_seq_one_letter_code
_entity_poly.pdbx_strand_id
1 'polypeptide(L)'
;MKWLKEKNNLYNLIYKEKTPYDKIGEMYGVSGAAIRKVAKRIWGHLPKRRVINPKETFNKGIVKTSKCIYCGKDFINYSSSGGKFCCIECFNKYRSQEYIKKWKLGIVSGTVCYKCSEHIRNYLLQKNNYKCEICGWGEINPATNKVPLQIHHIDGNSENNIESNLQVLCPNCHSLTENFGSKNKNVTKGRSVYYGKAKG
;
A
#
# COMPACT_ATOMS: atom_id res chain seq x y z
N MET A 1 35.61 -1.48 21.64
CA MET A 1 34.62 -0.62 22.35
C MET A 1 34.88 0.88 22.20
N LYS A 2 35.18 1.33 20.97
CA LYS A 2 35.49 2.75 20.61
C LYS A 2 34.36 3.73 21.04
N TRP A 3 33.11 3.36 20.81
CA TRP A 3 31.93 4.22 20.98
C TRP A 3 31.54 4.55 22.42
N LEU A 4 31.91 3.72 23.39
CA LEU A 4 31.64 3.99 24.80
C LEU A 4 32.57 5.09 25.36
N LYS A 5 33.79 5.18 24.88
CA LYS A 5 34.75 6.23 25.24
C LYS A 5 34.34 7.59 24.62
N GLU A 6 33.72 7.56 23.42
CA GLU A 6 33.30 8.74 22.67
C GLU A 6 31.83 9.16 22.95
N LYS A 7 31.17 8.53 23.91
CA LYS A 7 29.72 8.71 24.17
C LYS A 7 29.32 10.16 24.37
N ASN A 8 30.07 10.92 25.15
CA ASN A 8 29.75 12.32 25.47
C ASN A 8 29.94 13.23 24.26
N ASN A 9 31.01 13.03 23.48
CA ASN A 9 31.26 13.80 22.26
C ASN A 9 30.21 13.50 21.20
N LEU A 10 29.88 12.24 20.98
CA LEU A 10 28.82 11.83 20.08
C LEU A 10 27.44 12.37 20.51
N TYR A 11 27.15 12.43 21.81
CA TYR A 11 25.92 13.05 22.34
C TYR A 11 25.87 14.53 21.99
N ASN A 12 26.92 15.28 22.22
CA ASN A 12 26.97 16.71 21.89
C ASN A 12 26.72 16.95 20.40
N LEU A 13 27.42 16.25 19.52
CA LEU A 13 27.25 16.36 18.07
C LEU A 13 25.83 16.05 17.62
N ILE A 14 25.20 15.00 18.16
CA ILE A 14 23.87 14.55 17.73
C ILE A 14 22.74 15.39 18.36
N TYR A 15 22.77 15.63 19.66
CA TYR A 15 21.65 16.18 20.40
C TYR A 15 21.74 17.67 20.67
N LYS A 16 22.95 18.21 20.90
CA LYS A 16 23.15 19.66 21.13
C LYS A 16 23.40 20.41 19.82
N GLU A 17 24.42 20.01 19.07
CA GLU A 17 24.84 20.68 17.83
C GLU A 17 23.98 20.30 16.63
N LYS A 18 23.23 19.16 16.73
CA LYS A 18 22.38 18.63 15.66
C LYS A 18 23.11 18.42 14.33
N THR A 19 24.38 18.07 14.42
CA THR A 19 25.26 17.80 13.28
C THR A 19 24.68 16.63 12.45
N PRO A 20 24.61 16.73 11.11
CA PRO A 20 24.16 15.65 10.25
C PRO A 20 24.95 14.36 10.46
N TYR A 21 24.24 13.21 10.48
CA TYR A 21 24.90 11.91 10.71
C TYR A 21 26.01 11.58 9.72
N ASP A 22 25.88 12.06 8.47
CA ASP A 22 26.90 11.83 7.43
C ASP A 22 28.19 12.60 7.76
N LYS A 23 28.09 13.86 8.19
CA LYS A 23 29.23 14.64 8.66
C LYS A 23 29.89 14.04 9.89
N ILE A 24 29.10 13.55 10.85
CA ILE A 24 29.63 12.83 11.99
C ILE A 24 30.34 11.55 11.53
N GLY A 25 29.74 10.86 10.54
CA GLY A 25 30.35 9.68 9.94
C GLY A 25 31.73 9.93 9.34
N GLU A 26 31.86 11.02 8.59
CA GLU A 26 33.14 11.48 8.02
C GLU A 26 34.19 11.72 9.12
N MET A 27 33.82 12.40 10.22
CA MET A 27 34.73 12.66 11.35
C MET A 27 35.26 11.39 12.02
N TYR A 28 34.45 10.32 12.01
CA TYR A 28 34.79 9.06 12.66
C TYR A 28 35.23 7.94 11.68
N GLY A 29 35.27 8.24 10.38
CA GLY A 29 35.68 7.29 9.33
C GLY A 29 34.65 6.16 9.12
N VAL A 30 33.33 6.45 9.30
CA VAL A 30 32.23 5.49 9.14
C VAL A 30 31.04 6.13 8.41
N SER A 31 30.11 5.32 7.96
CA SER A 31 28.88 5.87 7.33
C SER A 31 27.95 6.52 8.35
N GLY A 32 27.17 7.52 7.93
CA GLY A 32 26.13 8.14 8.76
C GLY A 32 25.08 7.14 9.25
N ALA A 33 24.81 6.08 8.47
CA ALA A 33 23.95 4.97 8.88
C ALA A 33 24.55 4.18 10.07
N ALA A 34 25.87 4.01 10.12
CA ALA A 34 26.56 3.39 11.26
C ALA A 34 26.44 4.24 12.51
N ILE A 35 26.62 5.58 12.39
CA ILE A 35 26.43 6.53 13.50
C ILE A 35 25.01 6.44 14.05
N ARG A 36 24.00 6.39 13.17
CA ARG A 36 22.59 6.26 13.58
C ARG A 36 22.32 4.96 14.35
N LYS A 37 22.87 3.83 13.90
CA LYS A 37 22.74 2.54 14.60
C LYS A 37 23.38 2.59 15.98
N VAL A 38 24.57 3.18 16.10
CA VAL A 38 25.29 3.35 17.37
C VAL A 38 24.48 4.23 18.31
N ALA A 39 24.01 5.39 17.87
CA ALA A 39 23.20 6.30 18.66
C ALA A 39 21.92 5.62 19.18
N LYS A 40 21.21 4.89 18.34
CA LYS A 40 20.02 4.14 18.74
C LYS A 40 20.33 3.04 19.77
N ARG A 41 21.49 2.39 19.65
CA ARG A 41 21.93 1.36 20.60
C ARG A 41 22.27 1.96 21.96
N ILE A 42 22.92 3.12 22.00
CA ILE A 42 23.39 3.74 23.25
C ILE A 42 22.25 4.43 24.02
N TRP A 43 21.34 5.12 23.31
CA TRP A 43 20.30 5.94 23.95
C TRP A 43 18.86 5.45 23.74
N GLY A 44 18.65 4.37 22.99
CA GLY A 44 17.33 3.81 22.72
C GLY A 44 16.46 4.62 21.77
N HIS A 45 16.74 5.91 21.61
CA HIS A 45 15.99 6.83 20.76
C HIS A 45 16.94 7.73 19.95
N LEU A 46 16.43 8.34 18.91
CA LEU A 46 17.12 9.34 18.12
C LEU A 46 16.38 10.68 18.25
N PRO A 47 17.09 11.83 18.18
CA PRO A 47 16.43 13.11 18.20
C PRO A 47 15.44 13.20 17.03
N LYS A 48 14.26 13.79 17.28
CA LYS A 48 13.29 14.04 16.22
C LYS A 48 13.99 14.85 15.12
N ARG A 49 13.86 14.43 13.87
CA ARG A 49 14.34 15.20 12.74
C ARG A 49 13.74 16.61 12.82
N ARG A 50 14.57 17.62 12.58
CA ARG A 50 14.05 18.98 12.39
C ARG A 50 12.97 18.90 11.32
N VAL A 51 11.74 19.23 11.68
CA VAL A 51 10.68 19.44 10.69
C VAL A 51 11.14 20.66 9.90
N ILE A 52 11.53 20.44 8.65
CA ILE A 52 11.89 21.53 7.75
C ILE A 52 10.62 22.35 7.57
N ASN A 53 10.66 23.61 8.06
CA ASN A 53 9.52 24.50 7.88
C ASN A 53 9.34 24.72 6.35
N PRO A 54 8.17 24.39 5.80
CA PRO A 54 7.91 24.56 4.37
C PRO A 54 8.21 25.96 3.86
N LYS A 55 7.95 27.00 4.66
CA LYS A 55 8.22 28.40 4.35
C LYS A 55 9.72 28.70 4.24
N GLU A 56 10.56 28.08 5.08
CA GLU A 56 12.02 28.28 5.03
C GLU A 56 12.66 27.68 3.78
N THR A 57 12.16 26.52 3.34
CA THR A 57 12.64 25.87 2.11
C THR A 57 12.14 26.59 0.86
N PHE A 58 10.91 27.12 0.91
CA PHE A 58 10.35 27.95 -0.17
C PHE A 58 11.23 29.17 -0.43
N ASN A 59 11.62 29.88 0.63
CA ASN A 59 12.48 31.08 0.53
C ASN A 59 13.89 30.76 0.03
N LYS A 60 14.36 29.51 0.06
CA LYS A 60 15.68 29.08 -0.48
C LYS A 60 15.61 28.56 -1.92
N GLY A 61 14.49 28.73 -2.63
CA GLY A 61 14.32 28.29 -4.02
C GLY A 61 14.37 26.76 -4.22
N ILE A 62 14.32 25.97 -3.13
CA ILE A 62 14.37 24.49 -3.18
C ILE A 62 13.00 23.90 -3.47
N VAL A 63 11.95 24.70 -3.30
CA VAL A 63 10.56 24.27 -3.44
C VAL A 63 10.05 24.64 -4.83
N LYS A 64 9.65 23.63 -5.59
CA LYS A 64 9.03 23.80 -6.90
C LYS A 64 7.54 23.50 -6.84
N THR A 65 6.74 24.28 -7.56
CA THR A 65 5.35 23.92 -7.82
C THR A 65 5.31 22.86 -8.93
N SER A 66 4.44 21.89 -8.77
CA SER A 66 4.22 20.80 -9.73
C SER A 66 2.74 20.54 -9.86
N LYS A 67 2.30 20.05 -11.03
CA LYS A 67 0.92 19.60 -11.24
C LYS A 67 0.78 18.12 -10.90
N CYS A 68 -0.26 17.79 -10.14
CA CYS A 68 -0.57 16.41 -9.83
C CYS A 68 -1.03 15.69 -11.09
N ILE A 69 -0.39 14.57 -11.43
CA ILE A 69 -0.71 13.78 -12.63
C ILE A 69 -2.14 13.23 -12.58
N TYR A 70 -2.68 12.98 -11.36
CA TYR A 70 -4.01 12.42 -11.20
C TYR A 70 -5.12 13.48 -11.22
N CYS A 71 -5.03 14.51 -10.39
CA CYS A 71 -6.11 15.48 -10.21
C CYS A 71 -5.86 16.86 -10.86
N GLY A 72 -4.69 17.07 -11.46
CA GLY A 72 -4.31 18.33 -12.11
C GLY A 72 -4.02 19.51 -11.17
N LYS A 73 -4.24 19.37 -9.85
CA LYS A 73 -4.02 20.45 -8.90
C LYS A 73 -2.54 20.77 -8.77
N ASP A 74 -2.24 22.05 -8.66
CA ASP A 74 -0.89 22.51 -8.31
C ASP A 74 -0.59 22.19 -6.84
N PHE A 75 0.61 21.74 -6.55
CA PHE A 75 1.07 21.45 -5.21
C PHE A 75 2.54 21.80 -5.03
N ILE A 76 2.90 22.06 -3.78
CA ILE A 76 4.28 22.35 -3.40
C ILE A 76 5.05 21.03 -3.29
N ASN A 77 6.09 20.91 -4.12
CA ASN A 77 6.92 19.72 -4.18
C ASN A 77 8.22 19.95 -3.41
N TYR A 78 8.36 19.23 -2.29
CA TYR A 78 9.54 19.27 -1.42
C TYR A 78 10.62 18.25 -1.81
N SER A 79 10.39 17.47 -2.86
CA SER A 79 11.32 16.43 -3.30
C SER A 79 12.26 16.94 -4.39
N SER A 80 13.54 16.73 -4.22
CA SER A 80 14.56 16.99 -5.25
C SER A 80 14.34 16.13 -6.51
N SER A 81 13.70 14.96 -6.36
CA SER A 81 13.41 14.03 -7.46
C SER A 81 12.09 14.32 -8.20
N GLY A 82 11.34 15.36 -7.80
CA GLY A 82 10.07 15.72 -8.40
C GLY A 82 8.92 14.79 -8.01
N GLY A 83 8.08 15.21 -7.06
CA GLY A 83 6.83 14.50 -6.75
C GLY A 83 5.85 14.57 -7.91
N LYS A 84 5.15 13.48 -8.18
CA LYS A 84 4.15 13.38 -9.25
C LYS A 84 2.72 13.57 -8.76
N PHE A 85 2.48 13.51 -7.46
CA PHE A 85 1.16 13.52 -6.84
C PHE A 85 1.11 14.46 -5.65
N CYS A 86 -0.01 15.19 -5.51
CA CYS A 86 -0.20 16.15 -4.43
C CYS A 86 -0.44 15.47 -3.05
N CYS A 87 -0.94 14.23 -3.03
CA CYS A 87 -1.23 13.47 -1.83
C CYS A 87 -1.19 11.97 -2.10
N ILE A 88 -1.21 11.17 -1.04
CA ILE A 88 -1.18 9.70 -1.11
C ILE A 88 -2.45 9.13 -1.77
N GLU A 89 -3.60 9.78 -1.59
CA GLU A 89 -4.86 9.37 -2.20
C GLU A 89 -4.79 9.47 -3.72
N CYS A 90 -4.24 10.56 -4.26
CA CYS A 90 -4.03 10.73 -5.70
C CYS A 90 -3.08 9.67 -6.26
N PHE A 91 -2.01 9.36 -5.54
CA PHE A 91 -1.10 8.28 -5.92
C PHE A 91 -1.80 6.91 -5.95
N ASN A 92 -2.57 6.59 -4.90
CA ASN A 92 -3.28 5.31 -4.81
C ASN A 92 -4.37 5.17 -5.88
N LYS A 93 -5.13 6.22 -6.15
CA LYS A 93 -6.14 6.25 -7.20
C LYS A 93 -5.50 6.08 -8.59
N TYR A 94 -4.42 6.79 -8.88
CA TYR A 94 -3.67 6.65 -10.12
C TYR A 94 -3.15 5.21 -10.30
N ARG A 95 -2.50 4.64 -9.27
CA ARG A 95 -2.04 3.25 -9.28
C ARG A 95 -3.15 2.26 -9.57
N SER A 96 -4.31 2.46 -8.93
CA SER A 96 -5.47 1.59 -9.13
C SER A 96 -5.98 1.67 -10.56
N GLN A 97 -6.10 2.87 -11.13
CA GLN A 97 -6.53 3.05 -12.53
C GLN A 97 -5.56 2.41 -13.53
N GLU A 98 -4.25 2.62 -13.35
CA GLU A 98 -3.24 2.01 -14.21
C GLU A 98 -3.22 0.47 -14.09
N TYR A 99 -3.45 -0.06 -12.88
CA TYR A 99 -3.59 -1.49 -12.68
C TYR A 99 -4.80 -2.06 -13.42
N ILE A 100 -5.98 -1.44 -13.29
CA ILE A 100 -7.21 -1.87 -13.99
C ILE A 100 -7.04 -1.78 -15.50
N LYS A 101 -6.36 -0.76 -16.00
CA LYS A 101 -6.06 -0.61 -17.44
C LYS A 101 -5.23 -1.80 -17.95
N LYS A 102 -4.15 -2.14 -17.24
CA LYS A 102 -3.30 -3.28 -17.57
C LYS A 102 -4.03 -4.61 -17.46
N TRP A 103 -4.89 -4.76 -16.45
CA TRP A 103 -5.70 -5.97 -16.30
C TRP A 103 -6.69 -6.16 -17.45
N LYS A 104 -7.41 -5.13 -17.86
CA LYS A 104 -8.33 -5.18 -19.00
C LYS A 104 -7.63 -5.51 -20.32
N LEU A 105 -6.37 -5.13 -20.47
CA LEU A 105 -5.52 -5.48 -21.62
C LEU A 105 -4.88 -6.87 -21.50
N GLY A 106 -5.14 -7.62 -20.44
CA GLY A 106 -4.55 -8.94 -20.21
C GLY A 106 -3.04 -8.92 -19.84
N ILE A 107 -2.46 -7.74 -19.56
CA ILE A 107 -1.03 -7.59 -19.22
C ILE A 107 -0.75 -8.14 -17.81
N VAL A 108 -1.73 -8.08 -16.90
CA VAL A 108 -1.63 -8.64 -15.56
C VAL A 108 -2.80 -9.60 -15.32
N SER A 109 -2.53 -10.72 -14.65
CA SER A 109 -3.53 -11.78 -14.39
C SER A 109 -4.64 -11.39 -13.43
N GLY A 110 -4.41 -10.35 -12.64
CA GLY A 110 -5.35 -9.95 -11.59
C GLY A 110 -5.28 -10.78 -10.31
N THR A 111 -4.40 -11.78 -10.23
CA THR A 111 -4.24 -12.66 -9.05
C THR A 111 -3.18 -12.10 -8.11
N VAL A 112 -3.51 -12.02 -6.83
CA VAL A 112 -2.57 -11.67 -5.75
C VAL A 112 -2.76 -12.68 -4.61
N CYS A 113 -1.72 -13.43 -4.27
CA CYS A 113 -1.77 -14.46 -3.22
C CYS A 113 -3.00 -15.39 -3.35
N TYR A 114 -3.21 -15.97 -4.52
CA TYR A 114 -4.32 -16.88 -4.85
C TYR A 114 -5.73 -16.26 -4.74
N LYS A 115 -5.84 -14.94 -4.74
CA LYS A 115 -7.11 -14.21 -4.66
C LYS A 115 -7.19 -13.17 -5.77
N CYS A 116 -8.41 -12.81 -6.13
CA CYS A 116 -8.65 -11.62 -6.95
C CYS A 116 -8.07 -10.38 -6.27
N SER A 117 -7.34 -9.55 -7.02
CA SER A 117 -6.70 -8.36 -6.46
C SER A 117 -7.73 -7.36 -5.92
N GLU A 118 -7.35 -6.63 -4.86
CA GLU A 118 -8.21 -5.62 -4.26
C GLU A 118 -8.55 -4.48 -5.23
N HIS A 119 -7.67 -4.20 -6.19
CA HIS A 119 -7.93 -3.23 -7.25
C HIS A 119 -9.11 -3.64 -8.12
N ILE A 120 -9.14 -4.91 -8.56
CA ILE A 120 -10.23 -5.47 -9.36
C ILE A 120 -11.51 -5.54 -8.54
N ARG A 121 -11.43 -6.04 -7.30
CA ARG A 121 -12.57 -6.09 -6.38
C ARG A 121 -13.23 -4.72 -6.25
N ASN A 122 -12.46 -3.68 -5.93
CA ASN A 122 -12.98 -2.33 -5.74
C ASN A 122 -13.55 -1.76 -7.05
N TYR A 123 -12.91 -2.02 -8.18
CA TYR A 123 -13.42 -1.63 -9.49
C TYR A 123 -14.79 -2.27 -9.78
N LEU A 124 -14.94 -3.59 -9.58
CA LEU A 124 -16.20 -4.30 -9.82
C LEU A 124 -17.31 -3.85 -8.88
N LEU A 125 -17.01 -3.63 -7.60
CA LEU A 125 -17.97 -3.11 -6.64
C LEU A 125 -18.47 -1.72 -7.04
N GLN A 126 -17.60 -0.82 -7.48
CA GLN A 126 -17.96 0.50 -7.98
C GLN A 126 -18.77 0.44 -9.28
N LYS A 127 -18.34 -0.40 -10.24
CA LYS A 127 -19.04 -0.62 -11.50
C LYS A 127 -20.50 -1.06 -11.29
N ASN A 128 -20.74 -1.91 -10.29
CA ASN A 128 -22.06 -2.42 -9.96
C ASN A 128 -22.77 -1.60 -8.86
N ASN A 129 -22.34 -0.36 -8.61
CA ASN A 129 -22.93 0.54 -7.62
C ASN A 129 -23.10 -0.11 -6.23
N TYR A 130 -22.17 -1.00 -5.82
CA TYR A 130 -22.22 -1.75 -4.58
C TYR A 130 -23.50 -2.57 -4.41
N LYS A 131 -24.02 -3.17 -5.50
CA LYS A 131 -25.22 -4.01 -5.51
C LYS A 131 -24.91 -5.40 -6.04
N CYS A 132 -25.66 -6.38 -5.56
CA CYS A 132 -25.64 -7.75 -6.07
C CYS A 132 -26.14 -7.78 -7.51
N GLU A 133 -25.43 -8.42 -8.42
CA GLU A 133 -25.80 -8.51 -9.84
C GLU A 133 -27.03 -9.39 -10.09
N ILE A 134 -27.38 -10.31 -9.19
CA ILE A 134 -28.54 -11.20 -9.33
C ILE A 134 -29.80 -10.55 -8.74
N CYS A 135 -29.75 -10.11 -7.47
CA CYS A 135 -30.95 -9.66 -6.76
C CYS A 135 -31.00 -8.15 -6.47
N GLY A 136 -29.97 -7.39 -6.84
CA GLY A 136 -29.90 -5.95 -6.60
C GLY A 136 -29.66 -5.54 -5.15
N TRP A 137 -29.51 -6.49 -4.21
CA TRP A 137 -29.31 -6.19 -2.79
C TRP A 137 -27.98 -5.44 -2.55
N GLY A 138 -28.02 -4.42 -1.68
CA GLY A 138 -26.87 -3.55 -1.43
C GLY A 138 -26.94 -2.83 -0.08
N GLU A 139 -27.48 -3.48 0.96
CA GLU A 139 -27.58 -2.88 2.28
C GLU A 139 -26.22 -2.81 3.00
N ILE A 140 -26.01 -1.71 3.70
CA ILE A 140 -24.78 -1.46 4.44
C ILE A 140 -24.86 -2.18 5.78
N ASN A 141 -23.85 -2.99 6.09
CA ASN A 141 -23.69 -3.58 7.41
C ASN A 141 -23.30 -2.47 8.42
N PRO A 142 -24.10 -2.22 9.47
CA PRO A 142 -23.88 -1.11 10.39
C PRO A 142 -22.60 -1.26 11.22
N ALA A 143 -22.13 -2.49 11.46
CA ALA A 143 -20.90 -2.73 12.22
C ALA A 143 -19.63 -2.44 11.40
N THR A 144 -19.64 -2.71 10.07
CA THR A 144 -18.47 -2.56 9.21
C THR A 144 -18.54 -1.35 8.30
N ASN A 145 -19.71 -0.71 8.21
CA ASN A 145 -20.02 0.38 7.30
C ASN A 145 -19.73 0.04 5.81
N LYS A 146 -19.90 -1.23 5.44
CA LYS A 146 -19.68 -1.75 4.08
C LYS A 146 -20.81 -2.68 3.68
N VAL A 147 -21.07 -2.74 2.37
CA VAL A 147 -21.95 -3.78 1.81
C VAL A 147 -21.15 -5.08 1.71
N PRO A 148 -21.60 -6.20 2.32
CA PRO A 148 -20.85 -7.46 2.38
C PRO A 148 -20.99 -8.26 1.07
N LEU A 149 -20.56 -7.65 -0.05
CA LEU A 149 -20.55 -8.31 -1.35
C LEU A 149 -19.27 -9.13 -1.55
N GLN A 150 -19.39 -10.19 -2.34
CA GLN A 150 -18.31 -11.11 -2.66
C GLN A 150 -18.08 -11.17 -4.17
N ILE A 151 -16.83 -11.39 -4.59
CA ILE A 151 -16.52 -11.66 -5.99
C ILE A 151 -16.61 -13.15 -6.21
N HIS A 152 -17.50 -13.55 -7.09
CA HIS A 152 -17.71 -14.92 -7.53
C HIS A 152 -17.00 -15.17 -8.86
N HIS A 153 -16.31 -16.32 -8.98
CA HIS A 153 -15.76 -16.80 -10.22
C HIS A 153 -16.76 -17.77 -10.85
N ILE A 154 -17.31 -17.42 -12.01
CA ILE A 154 -18.39 -18.17 -12.66
C ILE A 154 -17.93 -19.60 -12.99
N ASP A 155 -16.69 -19.77 -13.47
CA ASP A 155 -16.09 -21.08 -13.75
C ASP A 155 -15.56 -21.83 -12.52
N GLY A 156 -15.63 -21.23 -11.34
CA GLY A 156 -15.09 -21.79 -10.08
C GLY A 156 -13.56 -21.72 -9.96
N ASN A 157 -12.83 -21.22 -10.96
CA ASN A 157 -11.38 -21.10 -10.92
C ASN A 157 -10.95 -19.72 -10.36
N SER A 158 -10.44 -19.69 -9.14
CA SER A 158 -10.01 -18.46 -8.47
C SER A 158 -8.80 -17.76 -9.11
N GLU A 159 -8.12 -18.38 -10.05
CA GLU A 159 -7.00 -17.80 -10.81
C GLU A 159 -7.46 -17.13 -12.11
N ASN A 160 -8.65 -17.48 -12.60
CA ASN A 160 -9.24 -16.88 -13.79
C ASN A 160 -9.95 -15.57 -13.47
N ASN A 161 -9.19 -14.50 -13.38
CA ASN A 161 -9.68 -13.16 -13.03
C ASN A 161 -9.98 -12.29 -14.28
N ILE A 162 -10.45 -12.87 -15.39
CA ILE A 162 -10.95 -12.07 -16.52
C ILE A 162 -12.31 -11.44 -16.14
N GLU A 163 -12.60 -10.25 -16.65
CA GLU A 163 -13.80 -9.48 -16.23
C GLU A 163 -15.10 -10.27 -16.49
N SER A 164 -15.21 -10.98 -17.61
CA SER A 164 -16.38 -11.78 -17.96
C SER A 164 -16.61 -13.01 -17.07
N ASN A 165 -15.60 -13.44 -16.32
CA ASN A 165 -15.68 -14.56 -15.38
C ASN A 165 -15.95 -14.11 -13.93
N LEU A 166 -16.01 -12.80 -13.66
CA LEU A 166 -16.19 -12.26 -12.31
C LEU A 166 -17.56 -11.64 -12.15
N GLN A 167 -18.25 -12.02 -11.06
CA GLN A 167 -19.57 -11.54 -10.72
C GLN A 167 -19.61 -11.03 -9.27
N VAL A 168 -20.33 -9.93 -9.03
CA VAL A 168 -20.51 -9.34 -7.70
C VAL A 168 -21.80 -9.85 -7.08
N LEU A 169 -21.70 -10.66 -6.02
CA LEU A 169 -22.84 -11.29 -5.39
C LEU A 169 -22.95 -10.99 -3.90
N CYS A 170 -24.19 -10.90 -3.40
CA CYS A 170 -24.44 -10.96 -1.97
C CYS A 170 -24.19 -12.38 -1.42
N PRO A 171 -24.00 -12.56 -0.10
CA PRO A 171 -23.79 -13.88 0.50
C PRO A 171 -24.86 -14.91 0.15
N ASN A 172 -26.13 -14.48 0.12
CA ASN A 172 -27.27 -15.37 -0.21
C ASN A 172 -27.19 -15.86 -1.66
N CYS A 173 -27.09 -14.96 -2.64
CA CYS A 173 -26.96 -15.36 -4.03
C CYS A 173 -25.70 -16.17 -4.29
N HIS A 174 -24.59 -15.83 -3.64
CA HIS A 174 -23.34 -16.58 -3.77
C HIS A 174 -23.47 -18.01 -3.23
N SER A 175 -24.21 -18.22 -2.12
CA SER A 175 -24.43 -19.57 -1.56
C SER A 175 -25.25 -20.48 -2.47
N LEU A 176 -26.02 -19.93 -3.39
CA LEU A 176 -26.85 -20.66 -4.36
C LEU A 176 -26.10 -21.01 -5.66
N THR A 177 -24.85 -20.54 -5.84
CA THR A 177 -24.07 -20.86 -7.04
C THR A 177 -23.58 -22.31 -7.03
N GLU A 178 -23.39 -22.88 -8.22
CA GLU A 178 -22.93 -24.27 -8.40
C GLU A 178 -21.53 -24.51 -7.80
N ASN A 179 -20.68 -23.49 -7.83
CA ASN A 179 -19.30 -23.56 -7.34
C ASN A 179 -19.12 -23.05 -5.91
N PHE A 180 -20.20 -23.00 -5.11
CA PHE A 180 -20.12 -22.52 -3.72
C PHE A 180 -19.46 -23.53 -2.78
N GLY A 181 -18.45 -23.09 -2.04
CA GLY A 181 -17.82 -23.87 -0.96
C GLY A 181 -17.23 -25.20 -1.45
N SER A 182 -17.62 -26.31 -0.81
CA SER A 182 -17.14 -27.66 -1.12
C SER A 182 -17.67 -28.23 -2.45
N LYS A 183 -18.70 -27.62 -3.05
CA LYS A 183 -19.22 -28.01 -4.37
C LYS A 183 -18.28 -27.63 -5.51
N ASN A 184 -17.35 -26.69 -5.28
CA ASN A 184 -16.40 -26.25 -6.30
C ASN A 184 -15.37 -27.34 -6.61
N LYS A 185 -15.48 -27.95 -7.81
CA LYS A 185 -14.57 -28.98 -8.30
C LYS A 185 -13.27 -28.39 -8.88
N ASN A 186 -13.25 -27.09 -9.18
CA ASN A 186 -12.15 -26.38 -9.85
C ASN A 186 -11.25 -25.61 -8.84
N VAL A 187 -11.11 -26.13 -7.63
CA VAL A 187 -10.25 -25.55 -6.61
C VAL A 187 -8.78 -25.65 -7.03
N THR A 188 -8.12 -24.54 -7.21
CA THR A 188 -6.68 -24.52 -7.53
C THR A 188 -5.84 -25.14 -6.41
N LYS A 189 -4.81 -25.92 -6.78
CA LYS A 189 -3.94 -26.67 -5.84
C LYS A 189 -3.34 -25.78 -4.74
N GLY A 190 -3.09 -24.50 -4.99
CA GLY A 190 -2.56 -23.54 -4.01
C GLY A 190 -3.48 -23.27 -2.82
N ARG A 191 -4.80 -23.30 -3.04
CA ARG A 191 -5.80 -23.08 -1.99
C ARG A 191 -5.95 -24.32 -1.10
N SER A 192 -5.87 -25.53 -1.67
CA SER A 192 -5.88 -26.80 -0.96
C SER A 192 -4.70 -26.95 -0.01
N VAL A 193 -3.49 -26.55 -0.43
CA VAL A 193 -2.27 -26.61 0.39
C VAL A 193 -2.33 -25.67 1.60
N TYR A 194 -2.93 -24.49 1.43
CA TYR A 194 -3.01 -23.50 2.51
C TYR A 194 -3.99 -23.90 3.63
N TYR A 195 -5.13 -24.52 3.28
CA TYR A 195 -6.14 -24.97 4.24
C TYR A 195 -5.94 -26.44 4.69
N GLY A 196 -5.16 -27.24 3.97
CA GLY A 196 -4.89 -28.64 4.30
C GLY A 196 -3.90 -28.85 5.45
N LYS A 197 -3.12 -27.84 5.84
CA LYS A 197 -2.17 -27.91 6.97
C LYS A 197 -2.80 -27.64 8.35
N ALA A 198 -4.10 -27.36 8.42
CA ALA A 198 -4.81 -27.13 9.68
C ALA A 198 -5.50 -28.40 10.24
N LYS A 199 -5.20 -29.59 9.69
CA LYS A 199 -5.68 -30.88 10.20
C LYS A 199 -4.47 -31.79 10.45
N GLY A 200 -3.78 -31.51 11.54
CA GLY A 200 -2.76 -32.33 12.14
C GLY A 200 -2.58 -31.92 13.58
#